data_e922ee22d22a3231b9680d4fa4cb8339
#
_entry.id   e922ee22d22a3231b9680d4fa4cb8339
#
_cell.length_a   1.000
_cell.length_b   1.000
_cell.length_c   1.000
_cell.angle_alpha   90.00
_cell.angle_beta   90.00
_cell.angle_gamma   90.00
#
_symmetry.space_group_name_H-M   'P 1'
#
loop_
_entity.id
_entity.type
_entity.pdbx_description
1 polymer ?
#
loop_
_entity_poly.entity_id
_entity_poly.type
_entity_poly.pdbx_seq_one_letter_code
_entity_poly.pdbx_strand_id
1 'polypeptide(L)'
;PVAHKHERFWILDGNTVLEVGGVLFKLHRSRLVDQSTFFAGLLNEQDVLMDDSVVVESDEHSTVYHLSNTTPTDLEALLQLDKDPMAYYFVPPAFQVLAAILRAATALGFNTYRAFAVKLLENAWSSSLADLTAESKSNAVEVVVLARTCGIESVLKRAFYEMVRVSGYGLGDGELDNGDGEEISRADERRLERMREHLISSWSQAAVRVDRLFTCPNQPKETPSTSSTSARLPGCPPLSLKQDAWERRVHDSGLYDEHQFDPLCGLQALIDIKWDEEEGWCSDCVRVRREAWTRMRQKTWERI
;
A
#
# COMPACT_ATOMS: atom_id res chain seq x y z
N PRO A 1 36.89 11.03 -4.38
CA PRO A 1 36.35 11.74 -5.55
C PRO A 1 36.27 13.23 -5.23
N VAL A 2 36.67 14.08 -6.23
CA VAL A 2 36.62 15.55 -6.07
C VAL A 2 35.15 15.95 -6.11
N ALA A 3 34.68 16.67 -5.08
CA ALA A 3 33.31 17.15 -5.03
C ALA A 3 33.04 18.13 -6.20
N HIS A 4 31.89 18.04 -6.83
CA HIS A 4 31.50 18.88 -7.96
C HIS A 4 30.24 19.68 -7.66
N LYS A 5 30.13 20.86 -8.28
CA LYS A 5 28.96 21.73 -8.10
C LYS A 5 27.74 21.18 -8.81
N HIS A 6 26.58 21.23 -8.12
CA HIS A 6 25.33 20.86 -8.73
C HIS A 6 24.91 21.86 -9.81
N GLU A 7 24.51 21.40 -10.99
CA GLU A 7 24.22 22.25 -12.15
C GLU A 7 23.12 23.29 -11.91
N ARG A 8 22.01 22.89 -11.25
CA ARG A 8 20.83 23.75 -11.05
C ARG A 8 20.76 24.40 -9.67
N PHE A 9 21.36 23.80 -8.64
CA PHE A 9 21.31 24.25 -7.25
C PHE A 9 22.63 24.79 -6.74
N TRP A 10 23.43 25.42 -7.65
CA TRP A 10 24.53 26.27 -7.31
C TRP A 10 24.11 27.74 -7.50
N ILE A 11 23.40 28.30 -6.50
CA ILE A 11 22.82 29.65 -6.57
C ILE A 11 23.91 30.70 -6.39
N LEU A 12 24.04 31.66 -7.31
CA LEU A 12 25.13 32.62 -7.34
C LEU A 12 25.25 33.45 -6.06
N ASP A 13 24.15 33.95 -5.55
CA ASP A 13 24.02 34.75 -4.32
C ASP A 13 23.68 33.87 -3.09
N GLY A 14 23.74 32.56 -3.21
CA GLY A 14 23.63 31.61 -2.09
C GLY A 14 24.79 31.83 -1.10
N ASN A 15 24.51 31.64 0.17
CA ASN A 15 25.45 31.90 1.27
C ASN A 15 25.65 30.69 2.20
N THR A 16 25.15 29.50 1.83
CA THR A 16 25.34 28.24 2.56
C THR A 16 25.71 27.16 1.56
N VAL A 17 26.81 26.46 1.80
CA VAL A 17 27.27 25.36 0.96
C VAL A 17 27.04 24.04 1.69
N LEU A 18 26.27 23.15 1.06
CA LEU A 18 26.04 21.78 1.51
C LEU A 18 26.78 20.82 0.60
N GLU A 19 27.45 19.84 1.17
CA GLU A 19 28.02 18.70 0.43
C GLU A 19 27.22 17.46 0.78
N VAL A 20 26.76 16.76 -0.24
CA VAL A 20 26.00 15.52 -0.12
C VAL A 20 26.54 14.53 -1.15
N GLY A 21 27.14 13.44 -0.70
CA GLY A 21 27.61 12.36 -1.56
C GLY A 21 28.52 12.80 -2.71
N GLY A 22 29.39 13.78 -2.50
CA GLY A 22 30.30 14.33 -3.50
C GLY A 22 29.71 15.43 -4.39
N VAL A 23 28.47 15.88 -4.12
CA VAL A 23 27.82 16.97 -4.84
C VAL A 23 27.65 18.18 -3.93
N LEU A 24 28.11 19.36 -4.45
CA LEU A 24 28.03 20.64 -3.73
C LEU A 24 26.78 21.42 -4.16
N PHE A 25 25.95 21.76 -3.19
CA PHE A 25 24.76 22.61 -3.32
C PHE A 25 25.05 23.97 -2.67
N LYS A 26 24.75 25.07 -3.36
CA LYS A 26 24.91 26.42 -2.80
C LYS A 26 23.52 27.07 -2.74
N LEU A 27 23.02 27.26 -1.51
CA LEU A 27 21.64 27.64 -1.22
C LEU A 27 21.54 28.90 -0.34
N HIS A 28 20.34 29.46 -0.19
CA HIS A 28 20.09 30.57 0.72
C HIS A 28 19.84 30.06 2.14
N ARG A 29 20.67 30.51 3.10
CA ARG A 29 20.52 30.18 4.54
C ARG A 29 19.12 30.49 5.06
N SER A 30 18.60 31.69 4.76
CA SER A 30 17.28 32.11 5.24
C SER A 30 16.17 31.15 4.82
N ARG A 31 16.23 30.63 3.59
CA ARG A 31 15.23 29.68 3.09
C ARG A 31 15.35 28.32 3.76
N LEU A 32 16.57 27.82 3.97
CA LEU A 32 16.81 26.59 4.70
C LEU A 32 16.30 26.65 6.13
N VAL A 33 16.61 27.73 6.85
CA VAL A 33 16.18 27.94 8.22
C VAL A 33 14.66 28.10 8.37
N ASP A 34 14.03 28.77 7.42
CA ASP A 34 12.58 28.99 7.43
C ASP A 34 11.78 27.69 7.16
N GLN A 35 12.27 26.84 6.25
CA GLN A 35 11.55 25.66 5.80
C GLN A 35 11.88 24.36 6.55
N SER A 36 13.01 24.34 7.28
CA SER A 36 13.55 23.13 7.90
C SER A 36 13.89 23.32 9.37
N THR A 37 13.32 22.49 10.21
CA THR A 37 13.67 22.44 11.64
C THR A 37 15.09 21.94 11.87
N PHE A 38 15.61 21.06 11.01
CA PHE A 38 16.99 20.59 11.05
C PHE A 38 17.97 21.73 10.75
N PHE A 39 17.76 22.47 9.66
CA PHE A 39 18.63 23.60 9.34
C PHE A 39 18.45 24.80 10.26
N ALA A 40 17.26 24.98 10.83
CA ALA A 40 17.05 25.99 11.86
C ALA A 40 17.93 25.71 13.10
N GLY A 41 18.02 24.46 13.54
CA GLY A 41 18.94 24.05 14.61
C GLY A 41 20.41 24.19 14.20
N LEU A 42 20.77 23.58 13.07
CA LEU A 42 22.17 23.54 12.60
C LEU A 42 22.78 24.93 12.34
N LEU A 43 22.00 25.86 11.78
CA LEU A 43 22.53 27.14 11.32
C LEU A 43 22.36 28.30 12.30
N ASN A 44 21.39 28.26 13.23
CA ASN A 44 21.11 29.36 14.14
C ASN A 44 21.71 29.21 15.53
N GLU A 45 21.98 27.98 15.99
CA GLU A 45 22.47 27.74 17.33
C GLU A 45 23.99 27.44 17.26
N GLN A 46 24.78 28.33 17.88
CA GLN A 46 26.26 28.22 17.87
C GLN A 46 26.80 27.07 18.76
N ASP A 47 25.95 26.37 19.54
CA ASP A 47 26.37 25.39 20.55
C ASP A 47 25.49 24.13 20.62
N VAL A 48 24.69 23.77 19.60
CA VAL A 48 23.83 22.59 19.68
C VAL A 48 24.51 21.36 19.09
N LEU A 49 24.40 20.30 19.89
CA LEU A 49 24.73 18.90 19.59
C LEU A 49 24.76 18.61 18.10
N MET A 50 25.96 18.56 17.55
CA MET A 50 26.20 18.10 16.18
C MET A 50 25.59 16.70 16.07
N ASP A 51 24.54 16.54 15.27
CA ASP A 51 24.08 15.25 14.84
C ASP A 51 25.26 14.57 14.11
N ASP A 52 25.56 13.32 14.45
CA ASP A 52 26.65 12.54 13.85
C ASP A 52 26.57 12.49 12.31
N SER A 53 25.42 12.88 11.75
CA SER A 53 25.18 12.97 10.31
C SER A 53 25.77 14.22 9.64
N VAL A 54 26.30 15.18 10.42
CA VAL A 54 26.84 16.45 9.88
C VAL A 54 28.29 16.65 10.30
N VAL A 55 29.16 16.87 9.31
CA VAL A 55 30.53 17.32 9.50
C VAL A 55 30.66 18.72 8.93
N VAL A 56 31.25 19.64 9.69
CA VAL A 56 31.43 21.04 9.26
C VAL A 56 32.92 21.28 8.98
N GLU A 57 33.24 21.64 7.74
CA GLU A 57 34.56 22.10 7.37
C GLU A 57 34.52 23.62 7.13
N SER A 58 35.33 24.35 7.87
CA SER A 58 35.45 25.80 7.71
C SER A 58 36.92 26.18 7.41
N ASP A 59 37.07 26.95 6.35
CA ASP A 59 38.35 27.66 6.05
C ASP A 59 38.15 29.18 6.19
N GLU A 60 39.19 29.96 5.92
CA GLU A 60 39.13 31.44 6.02
C GLU A 60 38.10 32.10 5.10
N HIS A 61 37.54 31.37 4.10
CA HIS A 61 36.67 31.92 3.06
C HIS A 61 35.32 31.24 2.92
N SER A 62 35.17 30.01 3.43
CA SER A 62 33.94 29.25 3.24
C SER A 62 33.68 28.23 4.36
N THR A 63 32.39 28.01 4.65
CA THR A 63 31.95 26.91 5.50
C THR A 63 31.15 25.94 4.63
N VAL A 64 31.52 24.66 4.67
CA VAL A 64 30.84 23.56 3.97
C VAL A 64 30.30 22.62 5.02
N TYR A 65 28.99 22.31 4.89
CA TYR A 65 28.28 21.35 5.73
C TYR A 65 28.16 20.03 4.97
N HIS A 66 28.82 18.98 5.45
CA HIS A 66 28.77 17.64 4.87
C HIS A 66 27.63 16.87 5.50
N LEU A 67 26.63 16.47 4.71
CA LEU A 67 25.45 15.75 5.15
C LEU A 67 25.52 14.28 4.69
N SER A 68 25.37 13.34 5.64
CA SER A 68 25.35 11.90 5.37
C SER A 68 23.96 11.26 5.47
N ASN A 69 22.97 12.02 5.98
CA ASN A 69 21.60 11.56 6.21
C ASN A 69 20.67 11.68 5.00
N THR A 70 21.17 12.08 3.85
CA THR A 70 20.42 12.18 2.60
C THR A 70 21.29 11.87 1.40
N THR A 71 20.68 11.62 0.24
CA THR A 71 21.40 11.44 -1.02
C THR A 71 21.29 12.69 -1.91
N PRO A 72 22.21 12.89 -2.89
CA PRO A 72 22.11 14.01 -3.82
C PRO A 72 20.79 14.02 -4.59
N THR A 73 20.32 12.84 -5.01
CA THR A 73 19.06 12.67 -5.75
C THR A 73 17.85 13.03 -4.90
N ASP A 74 17.84 12.61 -3.62
CA ASP A 74 16.74 12.91 -2.72
C ASP A 74 16.67 14.40 -2.40
N LEU A 75 17.84 15.03 -2.14
CA LEU A 75 17.91 16.47 -1.91
C LEU A 75 17.49 17.26 -3.16
N GLU A 76 17.95 16.85 -4.36
CA GLU A 76 17.55 17.47 -5.62
C GLU A 76 16.03 17.45 -5.81
N ALA A 77 15.39 16.30 -5.58
CA ALA A 77 13.92 16.16 -5.71
C ALA A 77 13.17 17.09 -4.74
N LEU A 78 13.65 17.19 -3.49
CA LEU A 78 13.08 18.10 -2.50
C LEU A 78 13.25 19.58 -2.90
N LEU A 79 14.44 19.98 -3.33
CA LEU A 79 14.74 21.35 -3.78
C LEU A 79 13.98 21.72 -5.06
N GLN A 80 13.71 20.73 -5.93
CA GLN A 80 12.87 20.96 -7.11
C GLN A 80 11.42 21.24 -6.71
N LEU A 81 10.87 20.51 -5.74
CA LEU A 81 9.54 20.80 -5.17
C LEU A 81 9.52 22.17 -4.50
N ASP A 82 10.56 22.55 -3.74
CA ASP A 82 10.67 23.84 -3.09
C ASP A 82 10.72 25.01 -4.12
N LYS A 83 11.38 24.78 -5.24
CA LYS A 83 11.46 25.77 -6.33
C LYS A 83 10.15 25.95 -7.08
N ASP A 84 9.41 24.87 -7.30
CA ASP A 84 8.12 24.87 -8.00
C ASP A 84 7.09 23.98 -7.27
N PRO A 85 6.47 24.50 -6.18
CA PRO A 85 5.49 23.74 -5.42
C PRO A 85 4.22 23.40 -6.22
N MET A 86 3.96 24.10 -7.32
CA MET A 86 2.79 23.86 -8.17
C MET A 86 2.99 22.76 -9.20
N ALA A 87 4.23 22.30 -9.41
CA ALA A 87 4.54 21.25 -10.39
C ALA A 87 3.70 19.97 -10.21
N TYR A 88 3.37 19.65 -8.96
CA TYR A 88 2.62 18.42 -8.61
C TYR A 88 1.18 18.68 -8.19
N TYR A 89 0.65 19.88 -8.44
CA TYR A 89 -0.73 20.21 -8.06
C TYR A 89 -1.76 19.46 -8.90
N PHE A 90 -1.54 19.35 -10.22
CA PHE A 90 -2.46 18.69 -11.14
C PHE A 90 -2.11 17.22 -11.40
N VAL A 91 -0.84 16.88 -11.38
CA VAL A 91 -0.34 15.53 -11.66
C VAL A 91 0.62 15.12 -10.55
N PRO A 92 0.27 14.11 -9.76
CA PRO A 92 1.18 13.60 -8.73
C PRO A 92 2.53 13.18 -9.35
N PRO A 93 3.64 13.32 -8.61
CA PRO A 93 4.94 12.86 -9.09
C PRO A 93 4.97 11.34 -9.23
N ALA A 94 5.86 10.84 -10.09
CA ALA A 94 6.15 9.41 -10.15
C ALA A 94 6.62 8.91 -8.76
N PHE A 95 6.36 7.63 -8.46
CA PHE A 95 6.64 7.06 -7.14
C PHE A 95 8.08 7.32 -6.67
N GLN A 96 9.08 7.14 -7.53
CA GLN A 96 10.50 7.35 -7.18
C GLN A 96 10.80 8.78 -6.76
N VAL A 97 10.19 9.77 -7.43
CA VAL A 97 10.32 11.19 -7.07
C VAL A 97 9.62 11.47 -5.73
N LEU A 98 8.43 10.91 -5.52
CA LEU A 98 7.70 11.04 -4.26
C LEU A 98 8.51 10.44 -3.09
N ALA A 99 9.10 9.28 -3.29
CA ALA A 99 9.94 8.60 -2.31
C ALA A 99 11.18 9.43 -1.96
N ALA A 100 11.85 9.98 -2.96
CA ALA A 100 13.02 10.86 -2.80
C ALA A 100 12.67 12.11 -1.97
N ILE A 101 11.58 12.80 -2.34
CA ILE A 101 11.08 13.96 -1.58
C ILE A 101 10.78 13.58 -0.12
N LEU A 102 10.13 12.44 0.10
CA LEU A 102 9.74 12.00 1.42
C LEU A 102 10.94 11.65 2.30
N ARG A 103 11.95 10.95 1.75
CA ARG A 103 13.20 10.65 2.45
C ARG A 103 13.94 11.92 2.84
N ALA A 104 14.21 12.80 1.88
CA ALA A 104 14.90 14.07 2.15
C ALA A 104 14.12 14.95 3.13
N ALA A 105 12.81 15.11 2.96
CA ALA A 105 12.00 15.93 3.84
C ALA A 105 11.93 15.38 5.27
N THR A 106 11.97 14.05 5.44
CA THR A 106 12.01 13.40 6.74
C THR A 106 13.38 13.58 7.40
N ALA A 107 14.47 13.28 6.68
CA ALA A 107 15.83 13.36 7.18
C ALA A 107 16.27 14.80 7.52
N LEU A 108 15.82 15.77 6.73
CA LEU A 108 16.21 17.18 6.87
C LEU A 108 15.13 18.06 7.51
N GLY A 109 14.08 17.48 8.10
CA GLY A 109 13.08 18.22 8.87
C GLY A 109 12.25 19.26 8.09
N PHE A 110 12.00 19.03 6.80
CA PHE A 110 11.10 19.86 5.99
C PHE A 110 9.63 19.43 6.19
N ASN A 111 9.05 19.78 7.33
CA ASN A 111 7.78 19.24 7.79
C ASN A 111 6.60 19.49 6.84
N THR A 112 6.54 20.65 6.17
CA THR A 112 5.49 20.97 5.20
C THR A 112 5.55 20.06 3.98
N TYR A 113 6.75 19.84 3.42
CA TYR A 113 6.94 18.97 2.26
C TYR A 113 6.77 17.50 2.63
N ARG A 114 7.19 17.11 3.85
CA ARG A 114 6.91 15.78 4.37
C ARG A 114 5.39 15.52 4.46
N ALA A 115 4.63 16.44 5.05
CA ALA A 115 3.18 16.31 5.16
C ALA A 115 2.51 16.21 3.78
N PHE A 116 2.95 17.01 2.81
CA PHE A 116 2.48 16.93 1.42
C PHE A 116 2.78 15.56 0.81
N ALA A 117 4.02 15.08 0.90
CA ALA A 117 4.42 13.79 0.32
C ALA A 117 3.71 12.60 1.00
N VAL A 118 3.55 12.63 2.33
CA VAL A 118 2.76 11.64 3.08
C VAL A 118 1.33 11.59 2.56
N LYS A 119 0.70 12.76 2.36
CA LYS A 119 -0.69 12.82 1.88
C LYS A 119 -0.85 12.21 0.48
N LEU A 120 0.10 12.46 -0.41
CA LEU A 120 0.10 11.83 -1.75
C LEU A 120 0.28 10.33 -1.67
N LEU A 121 1.19 9.85 -0.80
CA LEU A 121 1.42 8.43 -0.60
C LEU A 121 0.18 7.75 -0.01
N GLU A 122 -0.48 8.34 0.99
CA GLU A 122 -1.72 7.84 1.59
C GLU A 122 -2.87 7.76 0.57
N ASN A 123 -2.99 8.75 -0.31
CA ASN A 123 -3.99 8.72 -1.37
C ASN A 123 -3.73 7.59 -2.37
N ALA A 124 -2.45 7.36 -2.72
CA ALA A 124 -2.06 6.29 -3.63
C ALA A 124 -2.16 4.89 -2.99
N TRP A 125 -1.91 4.77 -1.68
CA TRP A 125 -1.84 3.52 -0.90
C TRP A 125 -2.88 3.49 0.22
N SER A 126 -4.11 3.89 -0.11
CA SER A 126 -5.22 3.93 0.85
C SER A 126 -5.43 2.57 1.53
N SER A 127 -5.52 2.59 2.86
CA SER A 127 -5.88 1.43 3.67
C SER A 127 -7.39 1.21 3.79
N SER A 128 -8.19 1.91 2.98
CA SER A 128 -9.64 1.67 2.88
C SER A 128 -9.92 0.44 2.02
N LEU A 129 -10.75 -0.46 2.52
CA LEU A 129 -11.20 -1.62 1.75
C LEU A 129 -12.03 -1.23 0.50
N ALA A 130 -12.67 -0.06 0.52
CA ALA A 130 -13.43 0.45 -0.61
C ALA A 130 -12.54 0.81 -1.81
N ASP A 131 -11.27 1.17 -1.55
CA ASP A 131 -10.30 1.55 -2.58
C ASP A 131 -9.48 0.35 -3.11
N LEU A 132 -9.81 -0.87 -2.65
CA LEU A 132 -9.16 -2.08 -3.12
C LEU A 132 -9.71 -2.48 -4.50
N THR A 133 -8.83 -2.58 -5.48
CA THR A 133 -9.13 -3.03 -6.85
C THR A 133 -8.46 -4.36 -7.15
N ALA A 134 -8.91 -5.04 -8.21
CA ALA A 134 -8.30 -6.28 -8.67
C ALA A 134 -6.88 -6.06 -9.25
N GLU A 135 -6.60 -4.86 -9.76
CA GLU A 135 -5.27 -4.51 -10.24
C GLU A 135 -4.27 -4.44 -9.08
N SER A 136 -3.18 -5.20 -9.19
CA SER A 136 -2.09 -5.14 -8.23
C SER A 136 -1.27 -3.86 -8.40
N LYS A 137 -0.76 -3.33 -7.31
CA LYS A 137 0.12 -2.16 -7.32
C LYS A 137 1.59 -2.60 -7.38
N SER A 138 2.34 -2.00 -8.29
CA SER A 138 3.80 -2.09 -8.28
C SER A 138 4.42 -1.36 -7.09
N ASN A 139 5.68 -1.58 -6.79
CA ASN A 139 6.45 -0.89 -5.73
C ASN A 139 5.96 -1.17 -4.29
N ALA A 140 5.27 -2.28 -4.04
CA ALA A 140 4.77 -2.57 -2.69
C ALA A 140 5.88 -2.78 -1.66
N VAL A 141 6.99 -3.41 -2.07
CA VAL A 141 8.20 -3.61 -1.25
C VAL A 141 8.81 -2.28 -0.89
N GLU A 142 9.06 -1.44 -1.88
CA GLU A 142 9.67 -0.12 -1.71
C GLU A 142 8.78 0.78 -0.83
N VAL A 143 7.46 0.66 -0.94
CA VAL A 143 6.54 1.39 -0.05
C VAL A 143 6.66 0.92 1.39
N VAL A 144 6.81 -0.39 1.65
CA VAL A 144 7.02 -0.89 3.02
C VAL A 144 8.31 -0.34 3.60
N VAL A 145 9.42 -0.41 2.86
CA VAL A 145 10.72 0.10 3.30
C VAL A 145 10.66 1.61 3.54
N LEU A 146 10.12 2.37 2.60
CA LEU A 146 9.93 3.81 2.71
C LEU A 146 9.07 4.18 3.93
N ALA A 147 7.96 3.48 4.13
CA ALA A 147 7.05 3.72 5.25
C ALA A 147 7.71 3.44 6.60
N ARG A 148 8.53 2.39 6.69
CA ARG A 148 9.32 2.07 7.90
C ARG A 148 10.39 3.13 8.16
N THR A 149 11.15 3.51 7.14
CA THR A 149 12.21 4.53 7.26
C THR A 149 11.65 5.89 7.64
N CYS A 150 10.51 6.29 7.06
CA CYS A 150 9.92 7.61 7.30
C CYS A 150 8.86 7.62 8.44
N GLY A 151 8.61 6.50 9.12
CA GLY A 151 7.64 6.42 10.23
C GLY A 151 6.20 6.65 9.80
N ILE A 152 5.75 6.01 8.67
CA ILE A 152 4.40 6.14 8.12
C ILE A 152 3.68 4.80 8.23
N GLU A 153 2.82 4.64 9.22
CA GLU A 153 2.11 3.37 9.45
C GLU A 153 0.84 3.22 8.59
N SER A 154 0.25 4.34 8.17
CA SER A 154 -1.06 4.38 7.51
C SER A 154 -1.13 3.61 6.18
N VAL A 155 -0.01 3.49 5.46
CA VAL A 155 0.05 2.81 4.16
C VAL A 155 0.48 1.33 4.24
N LEU A 156 1.04 0.91 5.38
CA LEU A 156 1.64 -0.43 5.53
C LEU A 156 0.65 -1.56 5.30
N LYS A 157 -0.57 -1.42 5.80
CA LYS A 157 -1.61 -2.42 5.64
C LYS A 157 -1.89 -2.72 4.17
N ARG A 158 -2.04 -1.69 3.35
CA ARG A 158 -2.25 -1.83 1.92
C ARG A 158 -1.02 -2.39 1.22
N ALA A 159 0.16 -1.90 1.56
CA ALA A 159 1.40 -2.37 0.95
C ALA A 159 1.66 -3.86 1.24
N PHE A 160 1.49 -4.31 2.47
CA PHE A 160 1.59 -5.73 2.82
C PHE A 160 0.58 -6.59 2.07
N TYR A 161 -0.67 -6.13 1.94
CA TYR A 161 -1.67 -6.87 1.18
C TYR A 161 -1.28 -7.00 -0.30
N GLU A 162 -0.80 -5.93 -0.93
CA GLU A 162 -0.34 -5.95 -2.32
C GLU A 162 0.84 -6.91 -2.53
N MET A 163 1.74 -7.04 -1.55
CA MET A 163 2.83 -8.01 -1.61
C MET A 163 2.33 -9.45 -1.56
N VAL A 164 1.40 -9.76 -0.64
CA VAL A 164 0.94 -11.13 -0.39
C VAL A 164 0.04 -11.64 -1.51
N ARG A 165 -0.75 -10.76 -2.13
CA ARG A 165 -1.68 -11.18 -3.21
C ARG A 165 -0.99 -11.51 -4.53
N VAL A 166 0.28 -11.16 -4.69
CA VAL A 166 1.04 -11.55 -5.89
C VAL A 166 1.39 -13.04 -5.85
N SER A 167 1.06 -13.74 -6.94
CA SER A 167 1.42 -15.15 -7.10
C SER A 167 2.95 -15.31 -7.08
N GLY A 168 3.43 -16.30 -6.32
CA GLY A 168 4.87 -16.59 -6.22
C GLY A 168 5.62 -15.83 -5.12
N TYR A 169 5.03 -14.88 -4.42
CA TYR A 169 5.67 -14.24 -3.28
C TYR A 169 6.07 -15.28 -2.22
N GLY A 170 7.35 -15.30 -1.86
CA GLY A 170 7.90 -16.22 -0.85
C GLY A 170 8.10 -17.68 -1.31
N LEU A 171 7.98 -18.01 -2.60
CA LEU A 171 8.23 -19.34 -3.15
C LEU A 171 9.69 -19.57 -3.60
N GLY A 172 10.63 -18.78 -3.14
CA GLY A 172 12.05 -19.11 -3.08
C GLY A 172 12.88 -19.14 -4.37
N ASP A 173 12.29 -19.25 -5.54
CA ASP A 173 13.01 -19.31 -6.83
C ASP A 173 12.83 -18.05 -7.68
N GLY A 174 12.10 -17.07 -7.19
CA GLY A 174 12.02 -15.76 -7.78
C GLY A 174 13.16 -14.94 -7.24
N GLU A 175 14.17 -14.71 -8.04
CA GLU A 175 14.90 -13.48 -8.02
C GLU A 175 13.87 -12.34 -8.08
N LEU A 176 13.30 -11.97 -6.92
CA LEU A 176 13.03 -10.56 -6.71
C LEU A 176 14.43 -9.97 -6.69
N ASP A 177 14.95 -9.77 -7.90
CA ASP A 177 16.10 -8.93 -8.14
C ASP A 177 15.71 -7.54 -7.65
N ASN A 178 15.77 -7.39 -6.34
CA ASN A 178 15.75 -6.10 -5.67
C ASN A 178 17.09 -5.49 -6.03
N GLY A 179 17.14 -4.91 -7.21
CA GLY A 179 18.23 -4.03 -7.58
C GLY A 179 18.44 -3.10 -6.41
N ASP A 180 19.64 -3.15 -5.82
CA ASP A 180 20.11 -2.32 -4.72
C ASP A 180 19.31 -2.36 -3.40
N GLY A 181 19.28 -3.51 -2.69
CA GLY A 181 19.50 -3.52 -1.25
C GLY A 181 18.39 -3.09 -0.31
N GLU A 182 17.13 -2.91 -0.73
CA GLU A 182 16.03 -2.64 0.20
C GLU A 182 15.48 -3.96 0.76
N GLU A 183 16.08 -4.47 1.83
CA GLU A 183 15.60 -5.67 2.52
C GLU A 183 14.44 -5.34 3.47
N ILE A 184 13.40 -6.16 3.39
CA ILE A 184 12.30 -6.15 4.35
C ILE A 184 12.79 -6.73 5.68
N SER A 185 12.37 -6.16 6.79
CA SER A 185 12.73 -6.67 8.10
C SER A 185 12.20 -8.10 8.32
N ARG A 186 12.97 -8.94 9.02
CA ARG A 186 12.51 -10.31 9.41
C ARG A 186 11.18 -10.30 10.19
N ALA A 187 10.87 -9.21 10.85
CA ALA A 187 9.59 -9.06 11.55
C ALA A 187 8.44 -8.89 10.57
N ASP A 188 8.66 -8.13 9.49
CA ASP A 188 7.67 -7.92 8.43
C ASP A 188 7.54 -9.16 7.55
N GLU A 189 8.63 -9.91 7.27
CA GLU A 189 8.57 -11.21 6.59
C GLU A 189 7.64 -12.20 7.33
N ARG A 190 7.84 -12.37 8.64
CA ARG A 190 6.97 -13.24 9.47
C ARG A 190 5.52 -12.75 9.51
N ARG A 191 5.30 -11.45 9.38
CA ARG A 191 3.95 -10.87 9.29
C ARG A 191 3.30 -11.24 7.97
N LEU A 192 4.04 -11.15 6.86
CA LEU A 192 3.58 -11.52 5.52
C LEU A 192 3.24 -13.00 5.42
N GLU A 193 4.07 -13.89 5.98
CA GLU A 193 3.81 -15.33 6.03
C GLU A 193 2.47 -15.64 6.74
N ARG A 194 2.28 -15.09 7.96
CA ARG A 194 1.04 -15.28 8.72
C ARG A 194 -0.17 -14.69 8.00
N MET A 195 0.00 -13.55 7.35
CA MET A 195 -1.05 -12.92 6.56
C MET A 195 -1.44 -13.83 5.40
N ARG A 196 -0.47 -14.38 4.66
CA ARG A 196 -0.71 -15.29 3.54
C ARG A 196 -1.49 -16.53 3.96
N GLU A 197 -1.07 -17.20 5.04
CA GLU A 197 -1.80 -18.34 5.60
C GLU A 197 -3.26 -17.99 5.93
N HIS A 198 -3.47 -16.84 6.58
CA HIS A 198 -4.80 -16.37 6.93
C HIS A 198 -5.66 -16.09 5.70
N LEU A 199 -5.11 -15.46 4.67
CA LEU A 199 -5.80 -15.13 3.43
C LEU A 199 -6.21 -16.39 2.66
N ILE A 200 -5.29 -17.35 2.49
CA ILE A 200 -5.56 -18.65 1.84
C ILE A 200 -6.64 -19.41 2.61
N SER A 201 -6.54 -19.48 3.93
CA SER A 201 -7.55 -20.14 4.78
C SER A 201 -8.93 -19.48 4.64
N SER A 202 -8.97 -18.14 4.64
CA SER A 202 -10.23 -17.40 4.48
C SER A 202 -10.87 -17.67 3.11
N TRP A 203 -10.10 -17.71 2.04
CA TRP A 203 -10.59 -18.01 0.70
C TRP A 203 -11.09 -19.45 0.60
N SER A 204 -10.32 -20.41 1.09
CA SER A 204 -10.72 -21.83 1.10
C SER A 204 -12.03 -22.03 1.84
N GLN A 205 -12.25 -21.35 2.97
CA GLN A 205 -13.51 -21.41 3.68
C GLN A 205 -14.68 -20.82 2.88
N ALA A 206 -14.44 -19.74 2.13
CA ALA A 206 -15.48 -19.07 1.35
C ALA A 206 -15.84 -19.82 0.06
N ALA A 207 -14.83 -20.38 -0.63
CA ALA A 207 -14.92 -20.75 -2.03
C ALA A 207 -14.90 -22.25 -2.34
N VAL A 208 -14.42 -23.11 -1.41
CA VAL A 208 -14.32 -24.56 -1.68
C VAL A 208 -15.65 -25.18 -2.04
N ARG A 209 -16.73 -24.80 -1.38
CA ARG A 209 -18.08 -25.33 -1.65
C ARG A 209 -19.18 -24.49 -1.03
N VAL A 210 -20.38 -24.63 -1.56
CA VAL A 210 -21.57 -24.10 -0.89
C VAL A 210 -21.73 -24.78 0.48
N ASP A 211 -21.89 -23.97 1.52
CA ASP A 211 -22.11 -24.44 2.88
C ASP A 211 -23.36 -25.34 2.96
N ARG A 212 -23.17 -26.58 3.40
CA ARG A 212 -24.25 -27.57 3.53
C ARG A 212 -25.31 -27.15 4.56
N LEU A 213 -24.96 -26.31 5.52
CA LEU A 213 -25.86 -25.79 6.53
C LEU A 213 -26.70 -24.60 6.01
N PHE A 214 -26.41 -24.13 4.79
CA PHE A 214 -27.15 -23.06 4.18
C PHE A 214 -28.53 -23.53 3.75
N THR A 215 -29.53 -23.26 4.58
CA THR A 215 -30.95 -23.50 4.28
C THR A 215 -31.55 -22.22 3.71
N CYS A 216 -32.36 -22.38 2.65
CA CYS A 216 -33.12 -21.25 2.10
C CYS A 216 -34.12 -20.76 3.16
N PRO A 217 -34.16 -19.45 3.48
CA PRO A 217 -35.14 -18.91 4.44
C PRO A 217 -36.59 -19.18 4.01
N ASN A 218 -36.85 -19.34 2.72
CA ASN A 218 -38.17 -19.54 2.12
C ASN A 218 -38.48 -21.02 1.82
N GLN A 219 -37.60 -21.97 2.19
CA GLN A 219 -37.95 -23.38 2.09
C GLN A 219 -38.94 -23.74 3.20
N PRO A 220 -40.04 -24.39 2.86
CA PRO A 220 -40.96 -24.92 3.87
C PRO A 220 -40.17 -25.88 4.78
N LYS A 221 -40.22 -25.68 6.08
CA LYS A 221 -39.77 -26.70 7.03
C LYS A 221 -40.61 -27.95 6.74
N GLU A 222 -39.94 -29.02 6.30
CA GLU A 222 -40.59 -30.30 6.11
C GLU A 222 -41.25 -30.75 7.43
N THR A 223 -42.50 -30.48 7.58
CA THR A 223 -43.33 -31.19 8.56
C THR A 223 -43.78 -32.50 7.90
N PRO A 224 -43.51 -33.67 8.51
CA PRO A 224 -43.94 -34.94 7.96
C PRO A 224 -45.44 -35.10 8.21
N SER A 225 -46.28 -34.54 7.35
CA SER A 225 -47.72 -34.94 7.27
C SER A 225 -48.40 -34.36 6.05
N THR A 226 -48.97 -35.30 5.29
CA THR A 226 -50.12 -35.22 4.39
C THR A 226 -50.00 -34.45 3.06
N SER A 227 -50.14 -35.29 2.03
CA SER A 227 -50.47 -34.96 0.65
C SER A 227 -51.46 -33.79 0.51
N SER A 228 -50.99 -32.68 -0.04
CA SER A 228 -51.84 -31.75 -0.75
C SER A 228 -51.06 -31.15 -1.91
N THR A 229 -51.54 -31.39 -3.12
CA THR A 229 -51.18 -30.77 -4.37
C THR A 229 -51.43 -29.26 -4.30
N SER A 230 -50.55 -28.50 -3.68
CA SER A 230 -50.56 -27.06 -3.81
C SER A 230 -49.55 -26.67 -4.88
N ALA A 231 -50.00 -25.86 -5.83
CA ALA A 231 -49.18 -25.28 -6.89
C ALA A 231 -47.88 -24.76 -6.32
N ARG A 232 -46.74 -25.39 -6.65
CA ARG A 232 -45.41 -24.94 -6.27
C ARG A 232 -45.21 -23.57 -6.92
N LEU A 233 -45.25 -22.53 -6.11
CA LEU A 233 -44.57 -21.27 -6.48
C LEU A 233 -43.16 -21.63 -6.93
N PRO A 234 -42.61 -20.95 -7.94
CA PRO A 234 -41.23 -21.19 -8.36
C PRO A 234 -40.32 -20.98 -7.15
N GLY A 235 -40.02 -22.08 -6.47
CA GLY A 235 -39.21 -22.06 -5.27
C GLY A 235 -37.73 -21.95 -5.61
N CYS A 236 -36.96 -21.42 -4.70
CA CYS A 236 -35.49 -21.43 -4.80
C CYS A 236 -34.98 -22.84 -5.16
N PRO A 237 -33.96 -22.96 -6.03
CA PRO A 237 -33.39 -24.25 -6.41
C PRO A 237 -32.99 -25.09 -5.19
N PRO A 238 -33.10 -26.42 -5.23
CA PRO A 238 -32.60 -27.30 -4.19
C PRO A 238 -31.09 -27.16 -4.05
N LEU A 239 -30.53 -27.63 -2.90
CA LEU A 239 -29.13 -27.51 -2.59
C LEU A 239 -28.22 -28.14 -3.68
N SER A 240 -28.61 -29.27 -4.28
CA SER A 240 -27.88 -29.92 -5.35
C SER A 240 -27.66 -29.00 -6.55
N LEU A 241 -28.72 -28.36 -7.05
CA LEU A 241 -28.61 -27.42 -8.18
C LEU A 241 -27.79 -26.16 -7.81
N LYS A 242 -27.81 -25.74 -6.54
CA LYS A 242 -26.95 -24.65 -6.09
C LYS A 242 -25.48 -25.08 -6.04
N GLN A 243 -25.21 -26.34 -5.70
CA GLN A 243 -23.86 -26.90 -5.75
C GLN A 243 -23.34 -27.01 -7.19
N ASP A 244 -24.17 -27.44 -8.12
CA ASP A 244 -23.81 -27.48 -9.55
C ASP A 244 -23.55 -26.06 -10.11
N ALA A 245 -24.38 -25.09 -9.73
CA ALA A 245 -24.16 -23.69 -10.07
C ALA A 245 -22.85 -23.15 -9.47
N TRP A 246 -22.56 -23.52 -8.22
CA TRP A 246 -21.30 -23.14 -7.56
C TRP A 246 -20.10 -23.72 -8.27
N GLU A 247 -20.12 -25.02 -8.61
CA GLU A 247 -19.06 -25.67 -9.36
C GLU A 247 -18.76 -24.91 -10.67
N ARG A 248 -19.79 -24.65 -11.46
CA ARG A 248 -19.63 -23.90 -12.72
C ARG A 248 -19.10 -22.49 -12.55
N ARG A 249 -19.59 -21.74 -11.51
CA ARG A 249 -19.30 -20.32 -11.34
C ARG A 249 -18.03 -20.04 -10.57
N VAL A 250 -17.56 -20.96 -9.76
CA VAL A 250 -16.42 -20.75 -8.88
C VAL A 250 -15.22 -21.61 -9.29
N HIS A 251 -15.45 -22.89 -9.62
CA HIS A 251 -14.36 -23.81 -9.96
C HIS A 251 -14.12 -23.89 -11.46
N ASP A 252 -15.12 -24.24 -12.26
CA ASP A 252 -14.97 -24.40 -13.71
C ASP A 252 -14.65 -23.06 -14.41
N SER A 253 -15.07 -21.95 -13.84
CA SER A 253 -14.76 -20.61 -14.36
C SER A 253 -13.32 -20.16 -14.09
N GLY A 254 -12.59 -20.86 -13.20
CA GLY A 254 -11.27 -20.47 -12.74
C GLY A 254 -11.25 -19.42 -11.60
N LEU A 255 -12.43 -18.93 -11.15
CA LEU A 255 -12.51 -17.90 -10.10
C LEU A 255 -11.79 -18.33 -8.81
N TYR A 256 -11.89 -19.63 -8.46
CA TYR A 256 -11.22 -20.16 -7.27
C TYR A 256 -9.71 -20.00 -7.34
N ASP A 257 -9.12 -20.41 -8.45
CA ASP A 257 -7.66 -20.41 -8.67
C ASP A 257 -7.11 -19.00 -8.84
N GLU A 258 -7.84 -18.14 -9.55
CA GLU A 258 -7.47 -16.74 -9.75
C GLU A 258 -7.32 -15.96 -8.44
N HIS A 259 -8.18 -16.25 -7.48
CA HIS A 259 -8.22 -15.49 -6.21
C HIS A 259 -7.63 -16.25 -4.99
N GLN A 260 -6.84 -17.30 -5.22
CA GLN A 260 -6.25 -18.09 -4.13
C GLN A 260 -5.42 -17.22 -3.16
N PHE A 261 -4.73 -16.21 -3.67
CA PHE A 261 -3.92 -15.28 -2.89
C PHE A 261 -4.59 -13.91 -2.71
N ASP A 262 -5.70 -13.64 -3.39
CA ASP A 262 -6.47 -12.40 -3.33
C ASP A 262 -7.93 -12.62 -2.89
N PRO A 263 -8.16 -13.11 -1.66
CA PRO A 263 -9.51 -13.46 -1.18
C PRO A 263 -10.44 -12.25 -1.06
N LEU A 264 -9.92 -11.04 -0.92
CA LEU A 264 -10.76 -9.85 -0.80
C LEU A 264 -11.39 -9.48 -2.15
N CYS A 265 -10.66 -9.61 -3.25
CA CYS A 265 -11.23 -9.46 -4.60
C CYS A 265 -12.07 -10.67 -4.98
N GLY A 266 -11.67 -11.89 -4.60
CA GLY A 266 -12.48 -13.09 -4.79
C GLY A 266 -13.84 -13.03 -4.10
N LEU A 267 -13.89 -12.58 -2.84
CA LEU A 267 -15.15 -12.35 -2.12
C LEU A 267 -16.00 -11.26 -2.80
N GLN A 268 -15.38 -10.22 -3.34
CA GLN A 268 -16.10 -9.21 -4.11
C GLN A 268 -16.68 -9.81 -5.40
N ALA A 269 -15.91 -10.62 -6.12
CA ALA A 269 -16.38 -11.32 -7.30
C ALA A 269 -17.58 -12.24 -7.01
N LEU A 270 -17.55 -12.98 -5.87
CA LEU A 270 -18.70 -13.78 -5.41
C LEU A 270 -19.95 -12.93 -5.12
N ILE A 271 -19.76 -11.72 -4.58
CA ILE A 271 -20.85 -10.77 -4.30
C ILE A 271 -21.46 -10.25 -5.61
N ASP A 272 -20.65 -10.02 -6.62
CA ASP A 272 -21.03 -9.40 -7.89
C ASP A 272 -21.69 -10.37 -8.86
N ILE A 273 -21.52 -11.70 -8.68
CA ILE A 273 -22.23 -12.71 -9.48
C ILE A 273 -23.74 -12.53 -9.29
N LYS A 274 -24.46 -12.59 -10.40
CA LYS A 274 -25.92 -12.47 -10.45
C LYS A 274 -26.62 -13.82 -10.20
N TRP A 275 -26.47 -14.34 -8.98
CA TRP A 275 -26.99 -15.65 -8.58
C TRP A 275 -28.50 -15.81 -8.78
N ASP A 276 -29.26 -14.73 -8.72
CA ASP A 276 -30.71 -14.70 -8.95
C ASP A 276 -31.06 -14.76 -10.42
N GLU A 277 -30.42 -13.94 -11.24
CA GLU A 277 -30.72 -13.84 -12.69
C GLU A 277 -30.18 -15.05 -13.46
N GLU A 278 -28.97 -15.49 -13.14
CA GLU A 278 -28.23 -16.49 -13.90
C GLU A 278 -28.41 -17.93 -13.38
N GLU A 279 -28.59 -18.09 -12.05
CA GLU A 279 -28.67 -19.41 -11.41
C GLU A 279 -30.01 -19.64 -10.68
N GLY A 280 -30.91 -18.69 -10.75
CA GLY A 280 -32.27 -18.80 -10.23
C GLY A 280 -32.38 -18.86 -8.72
N TRP A 281 -31.35 -18.39 -7.97
CA TRP A 281 -31.46 -18.32 -6.51
C TRP A 281 -32.50 -17.29 -6.11
N CYS A 282 -33.28 -17.56 -5.05
CA CYS A 282 -34.24 -16.57 -4.57
C CYS A 282 -33.52 -15.35 -3.96
N SER A 283 -34.18 -14.19 -4.02
CA SER A 283 -33.63 -12.91 -3.52
C SER A 283 -33.14 -12.97 -2.07
N ASP A 284 -33.83 -13.72 -1.18
CA ASP A 284 -33.39 -13.86 0.20
C ASP A 284 -32.12 -14.69 0.34
N CYS A 285 -31.97 -15.76 -0.45
CA CYS A 285 -30.70 -16.51 -0.50
C CYS A 285 -29.55 -15.64 -0.96
N VAL A 286 -29.73 -14.87 -2.02
CA VAL A 286 -28.71 -13.97 -2.56
C VAL A 286 -28.34 -12.90 -1.55
N ARG A 287 -29.34 -12.26 -0.93
CA ARG A 287 -29.14 -11.25 0.10
C ARG A 287 -28.33 -11.77 1.29
N VAL A 288 -28.74 -12.91 1.87
CA VAL A 288 -28.05 -13.52 3.02
C VAL A 288 -26.61 -13.88 2.69
N ARG A 289 -26.35 -14.41 1.48
CA ARG A 289 -25.00 -14.75 1.03
C ARG A 289 -24.14 -13.50 0.80
N ARG A 290 -24.65 -12.51 0.10
CA ARG A 290 -23.93 -11.24 -0.10
C ARG A 290 -23.57 -10.58 1.23
N GLU A 291 -24.49 -10.55 2.20
CA GLU A 291 -24.21 -10.06 3.55
C GLU A 291 -23.13 -10.88 4.27
N ALA A 292 -23.15 -12.20 4.12
CA ALA A 292 -22.14 -13.08 4.73
C ALA A 292 -20.75 -12.85 4.12
N TRP A 293 -20.63 -12.78 2.80
CA TRP A 293 -19.37 -12.51 2.10
C TRP A 293 -18.86 -11.10 2.37
N THR A 294 -19.74 -10.10 2.42
CA THR A 294 -19.37 -8.73 2.80
C THR A 294 -18.80 -8.68 4.22
N ARG A 295 -19.46 -9.33 5.18
CA ARG A 295 -18.93 -9.42 6.56
C ARG A 295 -17.61 -10.18 6.62
N MET A 296 -17.45 -11.24 5.83
CA MET A 296 -16.20 -12.00 5.77
C MET A 296 -15.07 -11.16 5.18
N ARG A 297 -15.32 -10.45 4.07
CA ARG A 297 -14.39 -9.52 3.44
C ARG A 297 -13.93 -8.44 4.41
N GLN A 298 -14.86 -7.82 5.14
CA GLN A 298 -14.55 -6.81 6.15
C GLN A 298 -13.70 -7.39 7.29
N LYS A 299 -14.10 -8.53 7.86
CA LYS A 299 -13.34 -9.20 8.94
C LYS A 299 -11.94 -9.63 8.51
N THR A 300 -11.81 -10.14 7.29
CA THR A 300 -10.51 -10.52 6.74
C THR A 300 -9.61 -9.29 6.62
N TRP A 301 -10.15 -8.18 6.12
CA TRP A 301 -9.42 -6.92 6.05
C TRP A 301 -9.02 -6.37 7.42
N GLU A 302 -9.89 -6.42 8.41
CA GLU A 302 -9.61 -5.94 9.78
C GLU A 302 -8.48 -6.70 10.48
N ARG A 303 -8.25 -7.97 10.10
CA ARG A 303 -7.21 -8.83 10.69
C ARG A 303 -5.82 -8.69 10.06
N ILE A 304 -5.73 -8.06 8.93
CA ILE A 304 -4.50 -7.66 8.27
C ILE A 304 -3.94 -6.41 8.97
#